data_f65aaad79df022c22c6b9618a8238511
#
_entry.id   f65aaad79df022c22c6b9618a8238511
#
_cell.length_a   1.000
_cell.length_b   1.000
_cell.length_c   1.000
_cell.angle_alpha   90.00
_cell.angle_beta   90.00
_cell.angle_gamma   90.00
#
_symmetry.space_group_name_H-M   'P 1'
#
loop_
_entity.id
_entity.type
_entity.pdbx_description
1 polymer ?
#
loop_
_entity_poly.entity_id
_entity_poly.type
_entity_poly.pdbx_seq_one_letter_code
_entity_poly.pdbx_strand_id
1 'polypeptide(L)'
;PLPTVQGKLCMLFTPGEPFAPQDLSALRVAVALLGGTPTSRLFQNVREKQSLCYYCAASYTSLTGALCVDSGVEHANAAAARESILKELAALCAGPVEDGELADTKRALKNQLAAVGDTLQGLEGWYFAERMRGADKAPEQVAAEVDAVTADDVRRVLSRFRLSVCYTLTKEAGADA
;
A
#
# COMPACT_ATOMS: atom_id res chain seq x y z
N PRO A 1 -15.58 -21.41 -10.94
CA PRO A 1 -16.21 -20.10 -11.06
C PRO A 1 -17.25 -19.97 -9.95
N LEU A 2 -17.18 -18.86 -9.23
CA LEU A 2 -18.18 -18.57 -8.20
C LEU A 2 -19.11 -17.49 -8.76
N PRO A 3 -20.43 -17.58 -8.54
CA PRO A 3 -21.35 -16.51 -8.89
C PRO A 3 -21.07 -15.32 -7.94
N THR A 4 -20.10 -14.49 -8.28
CA THR A 4 -19.74 -13.32 -7.49
C THR A 4 -20.32 -12.08 -8.14
N VAL A 5 -21.02 -11.26 -7.36
CA VAL A 5 -21.53 -9.96 -7.79
C VAL A 5 -20.38 -8.97 -8.01
N GLN A 6 -19.25 -9.17 -7.32
CA GLN A 6 -18.07 -8.32 -7.36
C GLN A 6 -16.83 -9.10 -7.76
N GLY A 7 -16.04 -8.53 -8.64
CA GLY A 7 -14.70 -8.99 -8.96
C GLY A 7 -13.68 -8.57 -7.89
N LYS A 8 -12.57 -9.30 -7.84
CA LYS A 8 -11.40 -8.94 -7.02
C LYS A 8 -10.19 -8.83 -7.94
N LEU A 9 -9.40 -7.79 -7.70
CA LEU A 9 -8.13 -7.58 -8.36
C LEU A 9 -7.05 -7.56 -7.28
N CYS A 10 -6.10 -8.47 -7.37
CA CYS A 10 -4.94 -8.53 -6.49
C CYS A 10 -3.68 -8.43 -7.34
N MET A 11 -2.85 -7.44 -7.05
CA MET A 11 -1.59 -7.20 -7.76
C MET A 11 -0.44 -7.30 -6.77
N LEU A 12 0.48 -8.23 -7.01
CA LEU A 12 1.65 -8.45 -6.18
C LEU A 12 2.89 -7.91 -6.88
N PHE A 13 3.62 -7.08 -6.15
CA PHE A 13 4.88 -6.51 -6.60
C PHE A 13 6.00 -6.96 -5.67
N THR A 14 7.14 -7.33 -6.26
CA THR A 14 8.32 -7.72 -5.49
C THR A 14 9.51 -6.83 -5.87
N PRO A 15 10.39 -6.51 -4.92
CA PRO A 15 11.67 -5.88 -5.23
C PRO A 15 12.63 -6.93 -5.81
N GLY A 16 13.64 -6.50 -6.54
CA GLY A 16 14.67 -7.41 -7.05
C GLY A 16 15.47 -8.06 -5.91
N GLU A 17 15.73 -7.31 -4.85
CA GLU A 17 16.43 -7.76 -3.64
C GLU A 17 15.66 -7.28 -2.40
N PRO A 18 15.79 -7.95 -1.24
CA PRO A 18 15.17 -7.52 0.01
C PRO A 18 15.57 -6.08 0.37
N PHE A 19 14.67 -5.38 1.06
CA PHE A 19 14.96 -4.06 1.60
C PHE A 19 15.80 -4.18 2.87
N ALA A 20 16.75 -3.27 3.00
CA ALA A 20 17.53 -3.17 4.22
C ALA A 20 16.70 -2.55 5.36
N PRO A 21 17.03 -2.82 6.64
CA PRO A 21 16.26 -2.31 7.79
C PRO A 21 16.07 -0.78 7.79
N GLN A 22 17.04 -0.03 7.28
CA GLN A 22 16.95 1.44 7.15
C GLN A 22 15.91 1.91 6.11
N ASP A 23 15.50 1.05 5.19
CA ASP A 23 14.49 1.39 4.17
C ASP A 23 13.04 1.23 4.68
N LEU A 24 12.84 0.57 5.82
CA LEU A 24 11.51 0.18 6.29
C LEU A 24 10.60 1.38 6.59
N SER A 25 11.13 2.47 7.12
CA SER A 25 10.35 3.68 7.40
C SER A 25 9.99 4.42 6.11
N ALA A 26 10.89 4.46 5.12
CA ALA A 26 10.59 4.97 3.79
C ALA A 26 9.53 4.11 3.08
N LEU A 27 9.61 2.79 3.18
CA LEU A 27 8.58 1.86 2.66
C LEU A 27 7.23 2.09 3.31
N ARG A 28 7.20 2.27 4.62
CA ARG A 28 5.98 2.53 5.39
C ARG A 28 5.26 3.78 4.88
N VAL A 29 6.01 4.88 4.69
CA VAL A 29 5.49 6.14 4.11
C VAL A 29 5.06 5.95 2.67
N ALA A 30 5.87 5.29 1.84
CA ALA A 30 5.60 5.09 0.43
C ALA A 30 4.33 4.25 0.17
N VAL A 31 4.14 3.19 0.94
CA VAL A 31 2.94 2.33 0.85
C VAL A 31 1.70 3.06 1.36
N ALA A 32 1.83 3.82 2.46
CA ALA A 32 0.73 4.63 2.98
C ALA A 32 0.29 5.71 1.98
N LEU A 33 1.25 6.37 1.33
CA LEU A 33 1.00 7.36 0.29
C LEU A 33 0.34 6.75 -0.95
N LEU A 34 0.77 5.54 -1.34
CA LEU A 34 0.19 4.83 -2.48
C LEU A 34 -1.26 4.41 -2.20
N GLY A 35 -1.54 3.70 -1.12
CA GLY A 35 -2.85 3.10 -0.88
C GLY A 35 -3.15 2.72 0.57
N GLY A 36 -2.40 3.25 1.56
CA GLY A 36 -2.57 2.89 2.98
C GLY A 36 -3.46 3.84 3.79
N THR A 37 -3.95 4.93 3.20
CA THR A 37 -4.76 5.94 3.89
C THR A 37 -5.94 6.40 3.04
N PRO A 38 -6.98 7.02 3.65
CA PRO A 38 -8.09 7.63 2.89
C PRO A 38 -7.67 8.81 2.00
N THR A 39 -6.50 9.38 2.22
CA THR A 39 -5.91 10.45 1.40
C THR A 39 -4.90 9.93 0.39
N SER A 40 -4.67 8.63 0.33
CA SER A 40 -3.71 7.99 -0.58
C SER A 40 -4.12 8.11 -2.05
N ARG A 41 -3.14 8.00 -2.94
CA ARG A 41 -3.37 8.14 -4.39
C ARG A 41 -4.35 7.13 -4.95
N LEU A 42 -4.25 5.87 -4.56
CA LEU A 42 -5.19 4.84 -5.04
C LEU A 42 -6.61 5.13 -4.57
N PHE A 43 -6.77 5.56 -3.31
CA PHE A 43 -8.09 5.92 -2.82
C PHE A 43 -8.65 7.13 -3.56
N GLN A 44 -7.89 8.23 -3.66
CA GLN A 44 -8.35 9.48 -4.25
C GLN A 44 -8.55 9.40 -5.78
N ASN A 45 -7.63 8.75 -6.49
CA ASN A 45 -7.63 8.78 -7.94
C ASN A 45 -8.37 7.59 -8.56
N VAL A 46 -8.22 6.36 -8.02
CA VAL A 46 -8.84 5.17 -8.62
C VAL A 46 -10.26 4.98 -8.11
N ARG A 47 -10.48 5.15 -6.79
CA ARG A 47 -11.80 4.98 -6.17
C ARG A 47 -12.66 6.22 -6.32
N GLU A 48 -12.22 7.38 -5.79
CA GLU A 48 -13.08 8.56 -5.68
C GLU A 48 -13.26 9.27 -7.04
N LYS A 49 -12.18 9.62 -7.72
CA LYS A 49 -12.26 10.39 -8.98
C LYS A 49 -12.73 9.57 -10.17
N GLN A 50 -12.26 8.33 -10.30
CA GLN A 50 -12.56 7.49 -11.47
C GLN A 50 -13.70 6.49 -11.20
N SER A 51 -14.08 6.27 -9.95
CA SER A 51 -15.14 5.32 -9.55
C SER A 51 -14.95 3.91 -10.11
N LEU A 52 -13.70 3.46 -10.27
CA LEU A 52 -13.37 2.17 -10.88
C LEU A 52 -13.51 0.99 -9.93
N CYS A 53 -13.57 1.27 -8.62
CA CYS A 53 -13.56 0.24 -7.60
C CYS A 53 -14.31 0.67 -6.33
N TYR A 54 -14.74 -0.31 -5.53
CA TYR A 54 -15.37 -0.09 -4.22
C TYR A 54 -14.34 0.23 -3.14
N TYR A 55 -13.18 -0.38 -3.25
CA TYR A 55 -11.99 -0.10 -2.45
C TYR A 55 -10.74 -0.37 -3.28
N CYS A 56 -9.67 0.33 -2.96
CA CYS A 56 -8.34 0.07 -3.49
C CYS A 56 -7.33 0.41 -2.39
N ALA A 57 -6.56 -0.58 -1.97
CA ALA A 57 -5.64 -0.44 -0.86
C ALA A 57 -4.29 -1.07 -1.19
N ALA A 58 -3.22 -0.50 -0.64
CA ALA A 58 -1.88 -1.05 -0.72
C ALA A 58 -1.39 -1.46 0.66
N SER A 59 -0.69 -2.59 0.73
CA SER A 59 -0.05 -3.11 1.94
C SER A 59 1.32 -3.70 1.62
N TYR A 60 2.24 -3.67 2.58
CA TYR A 60 3.56 -4.27 2.47
C TYR A 60 3.77 -5.30 3.57
N THR A 61 4.19 -6.48 3.17
CA THR A 61 4.54 -7.56 4.10
C THR A 61 6.04 -7.72 4.18
N SER A 62 6.64 -7.28 5.27
CA SER A 62 8.09 -7.29 5.48
C SER A 62 8.71 -8.70 5.47
N LEU A 63 7.95 -9.73 5.86
CA LEU A 63 8.42 -11.12 5.87
C LEU A 63 8.64 -11.67 4.45
N THR A 64 7.80 -11.28 3.50
CA THR A 64 7.89 -11.72 2.10
C THR A 64 8.53 -10.70 1.19
N GLY A 65 8.70 -9.46 1.66
CA GLY A 65 9.18 -8.34 0.85
C GLY A 65 8.18 -7.87 -0.20
N ALA A 66 6.92 -8.29 -0.11
CA ALA A 66 5.92 -8.05 -1.14
C ALA A 66 5.07 -6.81 -0.84
N LEU A 67 4.87 -5.97 -1.85
CA LEU A 67 3.84 -4.95 -1.92
C LEU A 67 2.62 -5.57 -2.60
N CYS A 68 1.49 -5.56 -1.92
CA CYS A 68 0.22 -6.05 -2.43
C CYS A 68 -0.74 -4.87 -2.62
N VAL A 69 -1.40 -4.80 -3.78
CA VAL A 69 -2.52 -3.90 -4.03
C VAL A 69 -3.76 -4.75 -4.23
N ASP A 70 -4.74 -4.56 -3.34
CA ASP A 70 -6.03 -5.24 -3.38
C ASP A 70 -7.14 -4.26 -3.73
N SER A 71 -8.03 -4.68 -4.63
CA SER A 71 -9.15 -3.85 -5.07
C SER A 71 -10.40 -4.70 -5.29
N GLY A 72 -11.53 -4.19 -4.83
CA GLY A 72 -12.86 -4.73 -5.15
C GLY A 72 -13.43 -3.96 -6.32
N VAL A 73 -13.64 -4.63 -7.45
CA VAL A 73 -14.02 -4.00 -8.72
C VAL A 73 -15.29 -4.61 -9.30
N GLU A 74 -15.99 -3.86 -10.14
CA GLU A 74 -16.93 -4.47 -11.07
C GLU A 74 -16.15 -5.23 -12.16
N HIS A 75 -16.70 -6.33 -12.65
CA HIS A 75 -16.03 -7.15 -13.65
C HIS A 75 -15.61 -6.35 -14.90
N ALA A 76 -16.48 -5.44 -15.37
CA ALA A 76 -16.22 -4.59 -16.51
C ALA A 76 -15.07 -3.59 -16.27
N ASN A 77 -14.84 -3.20 -15.02
CA ASN A 77 -13.85 -2.18 -14.65
C ASN A 77 -12.47 -2.76 -14.31
N ALA A 78 -12.32 -4.08 -14.22
CA ALA A 78 -11.10 -4.73 -13.73
C ALA A 78 -9.84 -4.32 -14.53
N ALA A 79 -9.93 -4.26 -15.86
CA ALA A 79 -8.83 -3.85 -16.72
C ALA A 79 -8.46 -2.37 -16.52
N ALA A 80 -9.45 -1.48 -16.50
CA ALA A 80 -9.25 -0.05 -16.27
C ALA A 80 -8.68 0.24 -14.87
N ALA A 81 -9.18 -0.45 -13.85
CA ALA A 81 -8.65 -0.33 -12.48
C ALA A 81 -7.17 -0.77 -12.41
N ARG A 82 -6.82 -1.90 -13.05
CA ARG A 82 -5.43 -2.37 -13.14
C ARG A 82 -4.52 -1.32 -13.78
N GLU A 83 -4.93 -0.76 -14.90
CA GLU A 83 -4.14 0.27 -15.62
C GLU A 83 -3.98 1.52 -14.76
N SER A 84 -5.06 1.97 -14.11
CA SER A 84 -5.03 3.13 -13.23
C SER A 84 -4.11 2.93 -12.03
N ILE A 85 -4.13 1.75 -11.38
CA ILE A 85 -3.22 1.40 -10.29
C ILE A 85 -1.76 1.45 -10.74
N LEU A 86 -1.44 0.88 -11.91
CA LEU A 86 -0.08 0.92 -12.46
C LEU A 86 0.38 2.35 -12.78
N LYS A 87 -0.53 3.17 -13.29
CA LYS A 87 -0.26 4.59 -13.59
C LYS A 87 0.04 5.38 -12.32
N GLU A 88 -0.73 5.17 -11.24
CA GLU A 88 -0.47 5.85 -9.95
C GLU A 88 0.86 5.42 -9.33
N LEU A 89 1.19 4.13 -9.39
CA LEU A 89 2.50 3.65 -8.94
C LEU A 89 3.65 4.26 -9.76
N ALA A 90 3.52 4.27 -11.09
CA ALA A 90 4.53 4.86 -11.98
C ALA A 90 4.68 6.37 -11.73
N ALA A 91 3.58 7.08 -11.50
CA ALA A 91 3.59 8.51 -11.18
C ALA A 91 4.31 8.80 -9.85
N LEU A 92 4.15 7.95 -8.83
CA LEU A 92 4.92 8.07 -7.58
C LEU A 92 6.41 7.76 -7.75
N CYS A 93 6.76 6.87 -8.68
CA CYS A 93 8.17 6.54 -8.96
C CYS A 93 8.90 7.66 -9.71
N ALA A 94 8.24 8.36 -10.63
CA ALA A 94 8.88 9.29 -11.58
C ALA A 94 8.47 10.75 -11.40
N GLY A 95 7.33 11.00 -10.77
CA GLY A 95 6.75 12.34 -10.65
C GLY A 95 7.02 13.00 -9.29
N PRO A 96 6.53 14.23 -9.14
CA PRO A 96 6.58 14.92 -7.86
C PRO A 96 5.66 14.24 -6.83
N VAL A 97 6.11 14.25 -5.59
CA VAL A 97 5.29 14.03 -4.40
C VAL A 97 5.05 15.41 -3.80
N GLU A 98 3.80 15.84 -3.75
CA GLU A 98 3.44 17.16 -3.22
C GLU A 98 3.75 17.21 -1.72
N ASP A 99 4.29 18.35 -1.25
CA ASP A 99 4.65 18.53 0.16
C ASP A 99 3.45 18.30 1.11
N GLY A 100 2.27 18.78 0.71
CA GLY A 100 1.04 18.56 1.47
C GLY A 100 0.64 17.10 1.56
N GLU A 101 0.73 16.35 0.46
CA GLU A 101 0.41 14.92 0.38
C GLU A 101 1.35 14.10 1.29
N LEU A 102 2.65 14.40 1.24
CA LEU A 102 3.64 13.75 2.09
C LEU A 102 3.43 14.07 3.57
N ALA A 103 3.17 15.33 3.91
CA ALA A 103 2.91 15.77 5.28
C ALA A 103 1.65 15.13 5.87
N ASP A 104 0.56 15.05 5.11
CA ASP A 104 -0.69 14.42 5.54
C ASP A 104 -0.50 12.91 5.75
N THR A 105 0.23 12.25 4.87
CA THR A 105 0.55 10.82 5.02
C THR A 105 1.39 10.56 6.27
N LYS A 106 2.43 11.34 6.53
CA LYS A 106 3.24 11.25 7.74
C LYS A 106 2.42 11.48 9.00
N ARG A 107 1.55 12.49 9.00
CA ARG A 107 0.65 12.77 10.12
C ARG A 107 -0.28 11.58 10.40
N ALA A 108 -0.89 10.99 9.37
CA ALA A 108 -1.76 9.83 9.50
C ALA A 108 -1.00 8.61 10.09
N LEU A 109 0.20 8.34 9.59
CA LEU A 109 1.05 7.26 10.11
C LEU A 109 1.46 7.48 11.56
N LYS A 110 1.83 8.71 11.95
CA LYS A 110 2.20 9.04 13.34
C LYS A 110 1.01 8.86 14.28
N ASN A 111 -0.19 9.21 13.86
CA ASN A 111 -1.41 8.96 14.64
C ASN A 111 -1.66 7.46 14.82
N GLN A 112 -1.45 6.64 13.78
CA GLN A 112 -1.55 5.18 13.89
C GLN A 112 -0.49 4.60 14.83
N LEU A 113 0.75 5.10 14.77
CA LEU A 113 1.84 4.67 15.65
C LEU A 113 1.58 5.06 17.11
N ALA A 114 1.06 6.26 17.35
CA ALA A 114 0.68 6.70 18.70
C ALA A 114 -0.44 5.82 19.29
N ALA A 115 -1.41 5.38 18.49
CA ALA A 115 -2.50 4.52 18.93
C ALA A 115 -2.08 3.08 19.26
N VAL A 116 -0.86 2.64 18.90
CA VAL A 116 -0.35 1.29 19.24
C VAL A 116 -0.34 1.07 20.76
N GLY A 117 -0.02 2.11 21.53
CA GLY A 117 0.04 2.07 22.99
C GLY A 117 -1.31 2.04 23.69
N ASP A 118 -2.41 2.29 22.98
CA ASP A 118 -3.74 2.40 23.58
C ASP A 118 -4.30 1.06 24.08
N THR A 119 -3.78 -0.05 23.59
CA THR A 119 -4.22 -1.38 23.98
C THR A 119 -3.04 -2.35 24.17
N LEU A 120 -3.21 -3.31 25.09
CA LEU A 120 -2.22 -4.37 25.31
C LEU A 120 -2.01 -5.21 24.04
N GLN A 121 -3.08 -5.50 23.30
CA GLN A 121 -3.03 -6.24 22.05
C GLN A 121 -2.25 -5.47 20.96
N GLY A 122 -2.40 -4.15 20.91
CA GLY A 122 -1.64 -3.28 20.00
C GLY A 122 -0.14 -3.37 20.27
N LEU A 123 0.26 -3.27 21.55
CA LEU A 123 1.65 -3.42 21.98
C LEU A 123 2.21 -4.81 21.68
N GLU A 124 1.46 -5.86 22.03
CA GLU A 124 1.86 -7.24 21.76
C GLU A 124 2.08 -7.47 20.25
N GLY A 125 1.10 -7.10 19.42
CA GLY A 125 1.19 -7.23 17.98
C GLY A 125 2.35 -6.43 17.36
N TRP A 126 2.60 -5.23 17.89
CA TRP A 126 3.72 -4.39 17.45
C TRP A 126 5.07 -5.07 17.73
N TYR A 127 5.35 -5.43 18.98
CA TYR A 127 6.63 -6.00 19.34
C TYR A 127 6.83 -7.41 18.79
N PHE A 128 5.76 -8.19 18.65
CA PHE A 128 5.82 -9.46 17.91
C PHE A 128 6.26 -9.24 16.47
N ALA A 129 5.65 -8.29 15.77
CA ALA A 129 6.02 -7.97 14.39
C ALA A 129 7.45 -7.42 14.27
N GLU A 130 7.90 -6.60 15.21
CA GLU A 130 9.29 -6.12 15.27
C GLU A 130 10.28 -7.28 15.47
N ARG A 131 10.00 -8.20 16.39
CA ARG A 131 10.85 -9.39 16.61
C ARG A 131 10.93 -10.32 15.40
N MET A 132 9.81 -10.52 14.68
CA MET A 132 9.79 -11.31 13.46
C MET A 132 10.66 -10.69 12.34
N ARG A 133 10.88 -9.38 12.38
CA ARG A 133 11.78 -8.66 11.45
C ARG A 133 13.22 -8.55 11.94
N GLY A 134 13.52 -9.08 13.12
CA GLY A 134 14.83 -8.93 13.76
C GLY A 134 15.08 -7.53 14.30
N ALA A 135 14.02 -6.79 14.62
CA ALA A 135 14.07 -5.45 15.21
C ALA A 135 13.37 -5.41 16.58
N ASP A 136 13.47 -4.27 17.28
CA ASP A 136 12.82 -4.04 18.56
C ASP A 136 12.49 -2.55 18.79
N LYS A 137 12.25 -1.81 17.71
CA LYS A 137 11.96 -0.38 17.77
C LYS A 137 10.62 -0.11 18.44
N ALA A 138 10.59 0.86 19.33
CA ALA A 138 9.36 1.39 19.88
C ALA A 138 8.58 2.20 18.79
N PRO A 139 7.24 2.31 18.89
CA PRO A 139 6.44 3.09 17.94
C PRO A 139 6.92 4.53 17.78
N GLU A 140 7.37 5.17 18.88
CA GLU A 140 7.87 6.54 18.89
C GLU A 140 9.18 6.69 18.11
N GLN A 141 10.05 5.71 18.15
CA GLN A 141 11.29 5.70 17.36
C GLN A 141 10.97 5.61 15.87
N VAL A 142 10.00 4.77 15.52
CA VAL A 142 9.55 4.66 14.12
C VAL A 142 8.83 5.94 13.67
N ALA A 143 8.08 6.60 14.55
CA ALA A 143 7.45 7.89 14.25
C ALA A 143 8.49 8.99 13.93
N ALA A 144 9.60 9.02 14.65
CA ALA A 144 10.71 9.93 14.37
C ALA A 144 11.37 9.63 13.01
N GLU A 145 11.56 8.35 12.67
CA GLU A 145 12.08 7.95 11.35
C GLU A 145 11.11 8.33 10.22
N VAL A 146 9.80 8.18 10.42
CA VAL A 146 8.77 8.60 9.46
C VAL A 146 8.86 10.10 9.18
N ASP A 147 9.12 10.94 10.17
CA ASP A 147 9.30 12.38 10.00
C ASP A 147 10.49 12.72 9.12
N ALA A 148 11.56 11.95 9.16
CA ALA A 148 12.77 12.15 8.38
C ALA A 148 12.65 11.72 6.91
N VAL A 149 11.64 10.92 6.54
CA VAL A 149 11.47 10.40 5.16
C VAL A 149 11.23 11.56 4.18
N THR A 150 11.95 11.55 3.08
CA THR A 150 11.83 12.53 1.99
C THR A 150 11.02 11.97 0.81
N ALA A 151 10.61 12.86 -0.11
CA ALA A 151 10.00 12.46 -1.38
C ALA A 151 10.96 11.59 -2.23
N ASP A 152 12.26 11.83 -2.16
CA ASP A 152 13.28 11.04 -2.85
C ASP A 152 13.36 9.62 -2.27
N ASP A 153 13.24 9.46 -0.95
CA ASP A 153 13.18 8.15 -0.32
C ASP A 153 11.96 7.36 -0.78
N VAL A 154 10.80 8.01 -0.87
CA VAL A 154 9.57 7.39 -1.40
C VAL A 154 9.80 6.89 -2.83
N ARG A 155 10.33 7.74 -3.72
CA ARG A 155 10.64 7.35 -5.11
C ARG A 155 11.64 6.21 -5.17
N ARG A 156 12.70 6.30 -4.39
CA ARG A 156 13.78 5.29 -4.34
C ARG A 156 13.25 3.91 -3.98
N VAL A 157 12.41 3.80 -2.96
CA VAL A 157 11.91 2.48 -2.53
C VAL A 157 10.83 1.94 -3.48
N LEU A 158 9.90 2.79 -3.97
CA LEU A 158 8.85 2.34 -4.90
C LEU A 158 9.40 1.91 -6.26
N SER A 159 10.44 2.59 -6.76
CA SER A 159 11.05 2.26 -8.05
C SER A 159 11.73 0.88 -8.10
N ARG A 160 11.94 0.23 -6.96
CA ARG A 160 12.49 -1.14 -6.89
C ARG A 160 11.44 -2.22 -7.14
N PHE A 161 10.15 -1.90 -6.97
CA PHE A 161 9.08 -2.88 -7.15
C PHE A 161 8.80 -3.16 -8.62
N ARG A 162 8.56 -4.42 -8.92
CA ARG A 162 8.12 -4.90 -10.24
C ARG A 162 6.88 -5.77 -10.05
N LEU A 163 5.91 -5.60 -10.95
CA LEU A 163 4.72 -6.44 -10.95
C LEU A 163 5.12 -7.90 -11.21
N SER A 164 4.85 -8.77 -10.25
CA SER A 164 5.18 -10.20 -10.31
C SER A 164 3.95 -11.04 -10.65
N VAL A 165 2.81 -10.72 -10.05
CA VAL A 165 1.54 -11.44 -10.24
C VAL A 165 0.39 -10.43 -10.30
N CYS A 166 -0.52 -10.67 -11.23
CA CYS A 166 -1.81 -9.99 -11.27
C CYS A 166 -2.89 -11.06 -11.33
N TYR A 167 -3.67 -11.17 -10.26
CA TYR A 167 -4.79 -12.10 -10.16
C TYR A 167 -6.10 -11.33 -10.23
N THR A 168 -7.01 -11.79 -11.08
CA THR A 168 -8.35 -11.22 -11.20
C THR A 168 -9.38 -12.32 -11.02
N LEU A 169 -10.21 -12.19 -9.99
CA LEU A 169 -11.40 -13.01 -9.83
C LEU A 169 -12.55 -12.33 -10.56
N THR A 170 -13.01 -12.95 -11.63
CA THR A 170 -14.12 -12.44 -12.45
C THR A 170 -15.23 -13.50 -12.55
N LYS A 171 -16.40 -13.05 -12.96
CA LYS A 171 -17.50 -13.91 -13.37
C LYS A 171 -17.09 -14.73 -14.61
N GLU A 172 -17.60 -15.95 -14.72
CA GLU A 172 -17.40 -16.75 -15.91
C GLU A 172 -18.08 -16.07 -17.12
N ALA A 173 -17.39 -16.01 -18.25
CA ALA A 173 -18.00 -15.52 -19.49
C ALA A 173 -19.14 -16.47 -19.90
N GLY A 174 -20.39 -15.99 -19.83
CA GLY A 174 -21.57 -16.78 -20.19
C GLY A 174 -22.53 -17.13 -19.04
N ALA A 175 -22.33 -16.63 -17.83
CA ALA A 175 -23.22 -16.90 -16.69
C ALA A 175 -24.44 -15.95 -16.59
N ASP A 176 -24.70 -15.16 -17.62
CA ASP A 176 -25.89 -14.29 -17.77
C ASP A 176 -26.79 -14.82 -18.92
N ALA A 177 -27.24 -16.07 -18.84
CA ALA A 177 -28.29 -16.62 -19.69
C ALA A 177 -29.42 -17.18 -18.82
#